data_cd25153795cf2e0d281a1cb2ff8e3488
#
_entry.id   cd25153795cf2e0d281a1cb2ff8e3488
#
_cell.length_a   1.000
_cell.length_b   1.000
_cell.length_c   1.000
_cell.angle_alpha   90.00
_cell.angle_beta   90.00
_cell.angle_gamma   90.00
#
_symmetry.space_group_name_H-M   'P 1'
#
loop_
_entity.id
_entity.type
_entity.pdbx_description
1 polymer ?
#
loop_
_entity_poly.entity_id
_entity_poly.type
_entity_poly.pdbx_seq_one_letter_code
_entity_poly.pdbx_strand_id
1 'polypeptide(L)'
;MVDSGKQEFEAQLKQSLNYGFIHNVNYKDNSYSPKVLTNNPKTGEYVLTEIQNELNKSLSFCMNVAFVTTTGIGMLKTQLLDFSDRGGTGKILVSPYLGFNDPAALQELLKLKNIEVRMTDEKVNSHAKLYIFNHVKEQSVIVGSSNLTHSAMKMNYEWNVKLTSTDNGDFIQRTQKDFDMLWNNSIPLNQKTISDYEANRKQLVHTEMLNDTNTPTTTDYPVITPNEMQEEAVQAITSLRKQGAERALVISATGTGKTYLGAFDVKKYQPKRMLFLVHREQILRDAEESFQKVIGFDDKESVIYKSGDDLTNKKYVFATVQSLSRNENLDQLDFDTFDYILIDEVHHAAANSYQKIMNYFNPDFYLGLTATPERTDGQNIYELFQYNVAYEIRLQDALAEEMLSPFLYYGVSEMRRADGELIDEKEDFSNLVTSERVDHILEKVAYYEVSSEETRGLIFCSRNKEAEELSEELNTRGLKTAALSGKNSQEVRERHVQQLESGELDYILTVDIFNEGVDIPSLNQIIMLRNTQSSIVFVQQLGRGLRLHPEKDYVTIIDFIGNYKKYLLNSNGIVWR
;
A
#
# COMPACT_ATOMS: atom_id res chain seq x y z
N MET A 1 54.48 0.61 4.83
CA MET A 1 53.05 0.72 4.45
C MET A 1 52.17 -0.38 5.07
N VAL A 2 52.66 -1.60 5.29
CA VAL A 2 51.85 -2.69 5.93
C VAL A 2 51.64 -2.45 7.43
N ASP A 3 52.53 -1.73 8.10
CA ASP A 3 52.49 -1.51 9.55
C ASP A 3 51.53 -0.40 9.99
N SER A 4 51.28 0.61 9.13
CA SER A 4 50.34 1.69 9.44
C SER A 4 48.88 1.24 9.42
N GLY A 5 48.52 0.33 8.50
CA GLY A 5 47.17 -0.20 8.41
C GLY A 5 46.81 -1.12 9.59
N LYS A 6 47.80 -1.86 10.12
CA LYS A 6 47.60 -2.70 11.30
C LYS A 6 47.39 -1.88 12.56
N GLN A 7 48.18 -0.81 12.75
CA GLN A 7 48.03 0.10 13.89
C GLN A 7 46.69 0.86 13.87
N GLU A 8 46.25 1.28 12.69
CA GLU A 8 44.94 1.93 12.51
C GLU A 8 43.79 0.97 12.84
N PHE A 9 43.86 -0.28 12.35
CA PHE A 9 42.87 -1.32 12.66
C PHE A 9 42.84 -1.62 14.17
N GLU A 10 43.99 -1.82 14.81
CA GLU A 10 44.07 -2.07 16.26
C GLU A 10 43.45 -0.92 17.07
N ALA A 11 43.70 0.33 16.66
CA ALA A 11 43.11 1.50 17.31
C ALA A 11 41.59 1.55 17.16
N GLN A 12 41.07 1.30 15.94
CA GLN A 12 39.64 1.25 15.68
C GLN A 12 38.95 0.11 16.42
N LEU A 13 39.54 -1.08 16.44
CA LEU A 13 39.03 -2.23 17.18
C LEU A 13 38.96 -1.96 18.67
N LYS A 14 40.04 -1.42 19.25
CA LYS A 14 40.10 -1.05 20.68
C LYS A 14 39.05 0.01 21.02
N GLN A 15 38.86 0.99 20.14
CA GLN A 15 37.86 2.02 20.30
C GLN A 15 36.44 1.42 20.22
N SER A 16 36.17 0.55 19.25
CA SER A 16 34.88 -0.13 19.07
C SER A 16 34.50 -1.02 20.26
N LEU A 17 35.47 -1.79 20.76
CA LEU A 17 35.29 -2.59 21.97
C LEU A 17 35.00 -1.72 23.21
N ASN A 18 35.68 -0.60 23.37
CA ASN A 18 35.41 0.32 24.46
C ASN A 18 33.99 0.89 24.37
N TYR A 19 33.59 1.42 23.23
CA TYR A 19 32.30 2.05 23.08
C TYR A 19 31.14 1.04 22.99
N GLY A 20 31.36 -0.10 22.38
CA GLY A 20 30.31 -1.12 22.22
C GLY A 20 30.00 -1.91 23.49
N PHE A 21 31.00 -2.13 24.38
CA PHE A 21 30.84 -2.99 25.55
C PHE A 21 31.14 -2.33 26.92
N ILE A 22 31.84 -1.21 26.96
CA ILE A 22 32.33 -0.63 28.22
C ILE A 22 31.72 0.77 28.49
N HIS A 23 31.57 1.61 27.48
CA HIS A 23 31.07 2.97 27.59
C HIS A 23 29.75 3.20 26.87
N ASN A 24 28.73 3.62 27.62
CA ASN A 24 27.41 3.98 27.07
C ASN A 24 27.20 5.50 26.90
N VAL A 25 28.17 6.36 27.26
CA VAL A 25 27.97 7.83 27.31
C VAL A 25 28.40 8.55 26.04
N ASN A 26 29.33 7.98 25.24
CA ASN A 26 29.83 8.56 24.00
C ASN A 26 29.82 7.53 22.87
N TYR A 27 28.63 7.07 22.48
CA TYR A 27 28.48 6.19 21.32
C TYR A 27 28.87 6.95 20.06
N LYS A 28 30.00 6.57 19.45
CA LYS A 28 30.31 6.94 18.07
C LYS A 28 30.10 5.71 17.22
N ASP A 29 29.42 5.90 16.09
CA ASP A 29 29.20 4.84 15.11
C ASP A 29 30.56 4.40 14.55
N ASN A 30 31.08 3.30 15.06
CA ASN A 30 32.30 2.68 14.60
C ASN A 30 31.97 1.39 13.87
N SER A 31 32.66 1.13 12.76
CA SER A 31 32.38 0.00 11.85
C SER A 31 32.36 -1.37 12.55
N TYR A 32 33.14 -1.55 13.61
CA TYR A 32 33.27 -2.81 14.35
C TYR A 32 32.46 -2.87 15.65
N SER A 33 31.78 -1.81 16.03
CA SER A 33 30.90 -1.84 17.19
C SER A 33 29.65 -2.66 16.88
N PRO A 34 29.23 -3.56 17.80
CA PRO A 34 27.95 -4.22 17.67
C PRO A 34 26.80 -3.19 17.59
N LYS A 35 25.90 -3.38 16.63
CA LYS A 35 24.73 -2.53 16.47
C LYS A 35 23.48 -3.31 16.80
N VAL A 36 22.60 -2.74 17.60
CA VAL A 36 21.24 -3.22 17.76
C VAL A 36 20.41 -2.59 16.66
N LEU A 37 19.73 -3.40 15.87
CA LEU A 37 18.86 -2.96 14.78
C LEU A 37 17.41 -3.24 15.19
N THR A 38 16.62 -2.19 15.20
CA THR A 38 15.17 -2.25 15.46
C THR A 38 14.42 -1.46 14.39
N ASN A 39 13.15 -1.71 14.22
CA ASN A 39 12.30 -0.86 13.40
C ASN A 39 11.76 0.29 14.26
N ASN A 40 12.11 1.51 13.93
CA ASN A 40 11.67 2.70 14.64
C ASN A 40 11.21 3.80 13.68
N PRO A 41 9.90 3.93 13.43
CA PRO A 41 9.38 4.95 12.52
C PRO A 41 9.71 6.39 12.94
N LYS A 42 9.89 6.65 14.24
CA LYS A 42 10.19 8.00 14.76
C LYS A 42 11.59 8.47 14.43
N THR A 43 12.55 7.55 14.40
CA THR A 43 13.96 7.85 14.05
C THR A 43 14.27 7.54 12.59
N GLY A 44 13.37 6.84 11.87
CA GLY A 44 13.60 6.39 10.50
C GLY A 44 14.58 5.23 10.40
N GLU A 45 14.86 4.53 11.50
CA GLU A 45 15.74 3.37 11.54
C GLU A 45 14.94 2.11 11.25
N TYR A 46 15.38 1.33 10.27
CA TYR A 46 14.73 0.08 9.87
C TYR A 46 15.78 -1.01 9.59
N VAL A 47 15.45 -2.26 9.91
CA VAL A 47 16.27 -3.43 9.57
C VAL A 47 16.48 -3.50 8.06
N LEU A 48 15.45 -3.17 7.28
CA LEU A 48 15.51 -3.07 5.81
C LEU A 48 16.66 -2.18 5.34
N THR A 49 16.78 -0.97 5.88
CA THR A 49 17.81 0.01 5.47
C THR A 49 19.21 -0.54 5.67
N GLU A 50 19.45 -1.24 6.78
CA GLU A 50 20.76 -1.83 7.03
C GLU A 50 21.07 -2.98 6.07
N ILE A 51 20.11 -3.87 5.79
CA ILE A 51 20.28 -4.95 4.80
C ILE A 51 20.54 -4.38 3.41
N GLN A 52 19.81 -3.33 2.99
CA GLN A 52 20.06 -2.65 1.71
C GLN A 52 21.47 -2.05 1.64
N ASN A 53 21.94 -1.41 2.73
CA ASN A 53 23.28 -0.85 2.81
C ASN A 53 24.36 -1.92 2.71
N GLU A 54 24.13 -3.09 3.32
CA GLU A 54 25.07 -4.21 3.25
C GLU A 54 25.10 -4.82 1.84
N LEU A 55 23.95 -5.04 1.21
CA LEU A 55 23.87 -5.51 -0.17
C LEU A 55 24.60 -4.58 -1.14
N ASN A 56 24.46 -3.25 -0.97
CA ASN A 56 25.11 -2.27 -1.83
C ASN A 56 26.65 -2.32 -1.79
N LYS A 57 27.24 -2.82 -0.71
CA LYS A 57 28.69 -2.86 -0.49
C LYS A 57 29.30 -4.24 -0.65
N SER A 58 28.49 -5.31 -0.54
CA SER A 58 29.00 -6.68 -0.50
C SER A 58 29.38 -7.21 -1.88
N LEU A 59 30.31 -8.19 -1.89
CA LEU A 59 30.71 -8.99 -3.04
C LEU A 59 29.90 -10.30 -3.12
N SER A 60 29.57 -10.85 -1.94
CA SER A 60 28.69 -12.01 -1.85
C SER A 60 27.89 -11.95 -0.56
N PHE A 61 26.77 -12.68 -0.54
CA PHE A 61 25.95 -12.82 0.66
C PHE A 61 25.42 -14.24 0.85
N CYS A 62 25.08 -14.57 2.10
CA CYS A 62 24.30 -15.74 2.47
C CYS A 62 23.14 -15.30 3.38
N MET A 63 21.92 -15.73 3.06
CA MET A 63 20.73 -15.48 3.89
C MET A 63 20.08 -16.83 4.25
N ASN A 64 19.74 -16.99 5.53
CA ASN A 64 18.94 -18.10 6.01
C ASN A 64 17.72 -17.52 6.73
N VAL A 65 16.53 -17.72 6.17
CA VAL A 65 15.28 -17.14 6.64
C VAL A 65 14.19 -18.18 6.74
N ALA A 66 13.36 -18.07 7.79
CA ALA A 66 12.25 -19.00 7.95
C ALA A 66 11.09 -18.66 7.02
N PHE A 67 10.79 -17.36 6.85
CA PHE A 67 9.65 -16.90 6.07
C PHE A 67 10.05 -15.87 5.03
N VAL A 68 9.46 -16.02 3.84
CA VAL A 68 9.65 -15.13 2.69
C VAL A 68 8.28 -14.76 2.13
N THR A 69 8.05 -13.47 1.93
CA THR A 69 6.86 -12.96 1.23
C THR A 69 7.24 -12.19 -0.02
N THR A 70 6.32 -12.09 -0.97
CA THR A 70 6.51 -11.33 -2.21
C THR A 70 6.85 -9.87 -1.92
N THR A 71 6.19 -9.26 -0.93
CA THR A 71 6.50 -7.90 -0.47
C THR A 71 7.89 -7.78 0.14
N GLY A 72 8.34 -8.79 0.92
CA GLY A 72 9.69 -8.82 1.48
C GLY A 72 10.78 -8.85 0.40
N ILE A 73 10.61 -9.68 -0.62
CA ILE A 73 11.51 -9.72 -1.79
C ILE A 73 11.43 -8.40 -2.56
N GLY A 74 10.22 -7.87 -2.81
CA GLY A 74 10.01 -6.63 -3.54
C GLY A 74 10.78 -5.45 -2.96
N MET A 75 10.83 -5.32 -1.62
CA MET A 75 11.59 -4.26 -0.96
C MET A 75 13.12 -4.34 -1.16
N LEU A 76 13.66 -5.52 -1.46
CA LEU A 76 15.08 -5.73 -1.74
C LEU A 76 15.37 -5.92 -3.23
N LYS A 77 14.35 -5.98 -4.09
CA LYS A 77 14.49 -6.35 -5.50
C LYS A 77 15.51 -5.48 -6.23
N THR A 78 15.43 -4.16 -6.07
CA THR A 78 16.36 -3.22 -6.72
C THR A 78 17.80 -3.52 -6.30
N GLN A 79 18.06 -3.65 -4.98
CA GLN A 79 19.39 -3.94 -4.47
C GLN A 79 19.90 -5.31 -4.91
N LEU A 80 19.04 -6.32 -4.99
CA LEU A 80 19.39 -7.66 -5.47
C LEU A 80 19.71 -7.67 -6.97
N LEU A 81 18.98 -6.90 -7.78
CA LEU A 81 19.26 -6.73 -9.22
C LEU A 81 20.57 -5.98 -9.42
N ASP A 82 20.76 -4.82 -8.79
CA ASP A 82 21.99 -4.04 -8.86
C ASP A 82 23.21 -4.84 -8.36
N PHE A 83 23.01 -5.63 -7.31
CA PHE A 83 24.04 -6.54 -6.77
C PHE A 83 24.42 -7.60 -7.82
N SER A 84 23.45 -8.22 -8.47
CA SER A 84 23.66 -9.21 -9.51
C SER A 84 24.35 -8.61 -10.75
N ASP A 85 23.92 -7.43 -11.20
CA ASP A 85 24.51 -6.71 -12.35
C ASP A 85 25.96 -6.30 -12.11
N ARG A 86 26.36 -6.07 -10.86
CA ARG A 86 27.76 -5.85 -10.46
C ARG A 86 28.60 -7.13 -10.40
N GLY A 87 28.02 -8.29 -10.73
CA GLY A 87 28.68 -9.59 -10.66
C GLY A 87 28.73 -10.20 -9.25
N GLY A 88 27.95 -9.70 -8.32
CA GLY A 88 27.81 -10.27 -6.98
C GLY A 88 27.16 -11.67 -7.01
N THR A 89 27.49 -12.52 -6.04
CA THR A 89 26.94 -13.89 -5.91
C THR A 89 26.23 -14.08 -4.58
N GLY A 90 25.02 -14.63 -4.61
CA GLY A 90 24.18 -14.80 -3.42
C GLY A 90 23.72 -16.23 -3.17
N LYS A 91 23.50 -16.56 -1.91
CA LYS A 91 22.87 -17.81 -1.47
C LYS A 91 21.70 -17.48 -0.54
N ILE A 92 20.52 -17.99 -0.86
CA ILE A 92 19.33 -17.85 -0.02
C ILE A 92 18.82 -19.23 0.37
N LEU A 93 18.75 -19.49 1.66
CA LEU A 93 18.20 -20.70 2.25
C LEU A 93 16.86 -20.37 2.90
N VAL A 94 15.79 -21.02 2.46
CA VAL A 94 14.43 -20.82 2.95
C VAL A 94 13.94 -22.07 3.66
N SER A 95 13.21 -21.93 4.75
CA SER A 95 12.63 -23.08 5.46
C SER A 95 11.20 -23.36 4.98
N PRO A 96 10.81 -24.63 4.72
CA PRO A 96 9.42 -24.99 4.42
C PRO A 96 8.52 -24.98 5.67
N TYR A 97 9.08 -24.64 6.84
CA TYR A 97 8.44 -24.72 8.15
C TYR A 97 7.07 -24.02 8.18
N LEU A 98 6.06 -24.73 8.68
CA LEU A 98 4.66 -24.28 8.82
C LEU A 98 3.95 -23.81 7.53
N GLY A 99 4.54 -23.94 6.36
CA GLY A 99 3.89 -23.53 5.11
C GLY A 99 3.66 -22.01 4.95
N PHE A 100 4.38 -21.16 5.69
CA PHE A 100 4.16 -19.70 5.67
C PHE A 100 4.87 -18.97 4.53
N ASN A 101 5.69 -19.64 3.74
CA ASN A 101 6.28 -19.00 2.56
C ASN A 101 5.22 -18.82 1.47
N ASP A 102 5.29 -17.67 0.81
CA ASP A 102 4.47 -17.41 -0.34
C ASP A 102 5.07 -18.11 -1.58
N PRO A 103 4.35 -18.99 -2.30
CA PRO A 103 4.84 -19.61 -3.52
C PRO A 103 5.26 -18.61 -4.59
N ALA A 104 4.56 -17.48 -4.71
CA ALA A 104 4.91 -16.39 -5.63
C ALA A 104 6.26 -15.76 -5.26
N ALA A 105 6.54 -15.55 -3.96
CA ALA A 105 7.85 -15.08 -3.50
C ALA A 105 8.99 -16.05 -3.87
N LEU A 106 8.74 -17.37 -3.75
CA LEU A 106 9.70 -18.38 -4.15
C LEU A 106 9.97 -18.35 -5.67
N GLN A 107 8.95 -18.10 -6.48
CA GLN A 107 9.09 -17.91 -7.92
C GLN A 107 9.90 -16.65 -8.27
N GLU A 108 9.68 -15.53 -7.56
CA GLU A 108 10.47 -14.31 -7.74
C GLU A 108 11.95 -14.52 -7.41
N LEU A 109 12.26 -15.27 -6.35
CA LEU A 109 13.65 -15.61 -6.02
C LEU A 109 14.35 -16.39 -7.14
N LEU A 110 13.64 -17.27 -7.89
CA LEU A 110 14.21 -18.01 -9.01
C LEU A 110 14.57 -17.14 -10.23
N LYS A 111 13.98 -15.94 -10.34
CA LYS A 111 14.28 -15.01 -11.45
C LYS A 111 15.58 -14.24 -11.23
N LEU A 112 16.13 -14.23 -10.01
CA LEU A 112 17.33 -13.49 -9.66
C LEU A 112 18.59 -14.18 -10.26
N LYS A 113 19.33 -13.44 -11.07
CA LYS A 113 20.60 -13.93 -11.66
C LYS A 113 21.69 -13.97 -10.57
N ASN A 114 22.64 -14.90 -10.68
CA ASN A 114 23.79 -15.07 -9.77
C ASN A 114 23.41 -15.30 -8.29
N ILE A 115 22.14 -15.59 -7.99
CA ILE A 115 21.65 -15.90 -6.66
C ILE A 115 21.08 -17.31 -6.68
N GLU A 116 21.71 -18.21 -5.91
CA GLU A 116 21.22 -19.58 -5.77
C GLU A 116 20.28 -19.67 -4.57
N VAL A 117 19.14 -20.32 -4.76
CA VAL A 117 18.12 -20.48 -3.72
C VAL A 117 17.91 -21.96 -3.43
N ARG A 118 17.88 -22.31 -2.16
CA ARG A 118 17.60 -23.67 -1.70
C ARG A 118 16.55 -23.66 -0.59
N MET A 119 15.91 -24.80 -0.41
CA MET A 119 14.95 -25.04 0.67
C MET A 119 15.52 -26.10 1.63
N THR A 120 15.42 -25.87 2.95
CA THR A 120 15.82 -26.87 3.94
C THR A 120 14.95 -28.12 3.83
N ASP A 121 15.48 -29.29 4.23
CA ASP A 121 14.68 -30.51 4.37
C ASP A 121 13.54 -30.28 5.38
N GLU A 122 12.35 -30.82 5.11
CA GLU A 122 11.17 -30.72 5.98
C GLU A 122 11.41 -31.22 7.42
N LYS A 123 12.38 -32.12 7.60
CA LYS A 123 12.80 -32.63 8.92
C LYS A 123 13.62 -31.62 9.71
N VAL A 124 14.13 -30.58 9.06
CA VAL A 124 14.91 -29.51 9.70
C VAL A 124 13.97 -28.33 9.96
N ASN A 125 13.41 -28.27 11.16
CA ASN A 125 12.59 -27.14 11.61
C ASN A 125 13.46 -25.90 11.83
N SER A 126 13.95 -25.29 10.72
CA SER A 126 14.76 -24.07 10.79
C SER A 126 13.87 -22.85 10.95
N HIS A 127 14.06 -22.13 12.04
CA HIS A 127 13.43 -20.82 12.29
C HIS A 127 14.49 -19.72 12.38
N ALA A 128 15.65 -19.94 11.76
CA ALA A 128 16.77 -18.99 11.76
C ALA A 128 16.47 -17.75 10.92
N LYS A 129 17.00 -16.62 11.35
CA LYS A 129 17.04 -15.37 10.59
C LYS A 129 18.47 -14.86 10.66
N LEU A 130 19.21 -15.15 9.61
CA LEU A 130 20.65 -14.92 9.53
C LEU A 130 20.97 -14.32 8.16
N TYR A 131 21.72 -13.23 8.18
CA TYR A 131 22.19 -12.54 6.99
C TYR A 131 23.71 -12.34 7.11
N ILE A 132 24.47 -12.89 6.19
CA ILE A 132 25.94 -12.79 6.14
C ILE A 132 26.29 -12.03 4.86
N PHE A 133 27.14 -10.99 5.00
CA PHE A 133 27.59 -10.18 3.88
C PHE A 133 29.12 -10.16 3.85
N ASN A 134 29.69 -10.50 2.69
CA ASN A 134 31.14 -10.54 2.49
C ASN A 134 31.58 -9.31 1.69
N HIS A 135 32.41 -8.51 2.26
CA HIS A 135 33.01 -7.31 1.66
C HIS A 135 34.47 -7.56 1.29
N VAL A 136 35.15 -6.56 0.73
CA VAL A 136 36.58 -6.67 0.31
C VAL A 136 37.53 -6.98 1.46
N LYS A 137 37.29 -6.43 2.66
CA LYS A 137 38.19 -6.51 3.80
C LYS A 137 37.54 -6.96 5.10
N GLU A 138 36.24 -7.09 5.10
CA GLU A 138 35.44 -7.38 6.30
C GLU A 138 34.22 -8.22 5.95
N GLN A 139 33.61 -8.79 6.95
CA GLN A 139 32.37 -9.53 6.88
C GLN A 139 31.40 -8.99 7.91
N SER A 140 30.13 -8.89 7.55
CA SER A 140 29.05 -8.49 8.46
C SER A 140 28.04 -9.61 8.61
N VAL A 141 27.55 -9.79 9.84
CA VAL A 141 26.48 -10.72 10.14
C VAL A 141 25.36 -9.97 10.85
N ILE A 142 24.14 -10.16 10.38
CA ILE A 142 22.93 -9.73 11.08
C ILE A 142 22.19 -10.98 11.52
N VAL A 143 21.90 -11.10 12.80
CA VAL A 143 21.14 -12.21 13.39
C VAL A 143 20.09 -11.66 14.35
N GLY A 144 18.89 -12.22 14.30
CA GLY A 144 17.79 -11.78 15.16
C GLY A 144 16.44 -12.38 14.84
N SER A 145 15.40 -11.57 14.95
CA SER A 145 14.02 -12.02 14.76
C SER A 145 13.46 -11.77 13.35
N SER A 146 14.09 -10.90 12.54
CA SER A 146 13.52 -10.44 11.26
C SER A 146 13.60 -11.46 10.14
N ASN A 147 12.44 -11.89 9.65
CA ASN A 147 12.26 -12.64 8.41
C ASN A 147 12.32 -11.74 7.17
N LEU A 148 12.32 -12.33 5.99
CA LEU A 148 12.27 -11.62 4.72
C LEU A 148 10.81 -11.31 4.35
N THR A 149 10.14 -10.53 5.22
CA THR A 149 8.76 -10.10 5.11
C THR A 149 8.65 -8.60 5.32
N HIS A 150 7.62 -7.96 4.77
CA HIS A 150 7.40 -6.52 4.96
C HIS A 150 7.30 -6.16 6.44
N SER A 151 6.48 -6.90 7.17
CA SER A 151 6.24 -6.65 8.60
C SER A 151 7.54 -6.72 9.40
N ALA A 152 8.34 -7.78 9.24
CA ALA A 152 9.60 -7.93 9.99
C ALA A 152 10.69 -6.93 9.60
N MET A 153 10.72 -6.51 8.32
CA MET A 153 11.74 -5.59 7.82
C MET A 153 11.48 -4.12 8.16
N LYS A 154 10.22 -3.73 8.39
CA LYS A 154 9.84 -2.32 8.47
C LYS A 154 8.81 -1.99 9.56
N MET A 155 7.92 -2.90 9.93
CA MET A 155 6.75 -2.60 10.75
C MET A 155 6.85 -3.14 12.18
N ASN A 156 7.10 -4.43 12.32
CA ASN A 156 7.14 -5.09 13.62
C ASN A 156 8.31 -4.60 14.46
N TYR A 157 8.12 -4.60 15.77
CA TYR A 157 9.21 -4.34 16.72
C TYR A 157 10.13 -5.55 16.76
N GLU A 158 11.18 -5.51 15.92
CA GLU A 158 12.14 -6.59 15.76
C GLU A 158 13.45 -6.28 16.50
N TRP A 159 14.13 -7.31 16.98
CA TRP A 159 15.46 -7.20 17.57
C TRP A 159 16.46 -7.97 16.75
N ASN A 160 17.43 -7.26 16.21
CA ASN A 160 18.54 -7.87 15.50
C ASN A 160 19.85 -7.28 15.99
N VAL A 161 20.90 -8.05 15.91
CA VAL A 161 22.27 -7.61 16.21
C VAL A 161 23.11 -7.72 14.96
N LYS A 162 23.74 -6.62 14.58
CA LYS A 162 24.77 -6.61 13.54
C LYS A 162 26.13 -6.65 14.17
N LEU A 163 26.97 -7.57 13.69
CA LEU A 163 28.38 -7.70 14.04
C LEU A 163 29.20 -7.60 12.76
N THR A 164 30.28 -6.85 12.81
CA THR A 164 31.26 -6.72 11.72
C THR A 164 32.59 -7.22 12.18
N SER A 165 33.30 -7.99 11.40
CA SER A 165 34.58 -8.58 11.71
C SER A 165 35.47 -8.61 10.47
N THR A 166 36.76 -8.84 10.66
CA THR A 166 37.68 -9.21 9.59
C THR A 166 37.49 -10.68 9.18
N ASP A 167 38.06 -11.07 8.05
CA ASP A 167 37.93 -12.41 7.43
C ASP A 167 38.24 -13.60 8.34
N ASN A 168 38.99 -13.38 9.43
CA ASN A 168 39.44 -14.42 10.37
C ASN A 168 38.74 -14.38 11.73
N GLY A 169 37.62 -13.65 11.87
CA GLY A 169 36.86 -13.61 13.11
C GLY A 169 36.19 -14.95 13.44
N ASP A 170 36.44 -15.52 14.60
CA ASP A 170 35.93 -16.85 15.00
C ASP A 170 34.40 -16.93 14.90
N PHE A 171 33.69 -15.88 15.32
CA PHE A 171 32.23 -15.81 15.24
C PHE A 171 31.74 -15.95 13.80
N ILE A 172 32.31 -15.18 12.88
CA ILE A 172 31.90 -15.19 11.46
C ILE A 172 32.21 -16.53 10.82
N GLN A 173 33.40 -17.07 11.04
CA GLN A 173 33.81 -18.37 10.50
C GLN A 173 32.86 -19.50 10.98
N ARG A 174 32.50 -19.46 12.25
CA ARG A 174 31.59 -20.44 12.84
C ARG A 174 30.19 -20.32 12.25
N THR A 175 29.67 -19.10 12.13
CA THR A 175 28.36 -18.82 11.51
C THR A 175 28.33 -19.23 10.05
N GLN A 176 29.38 -18.95 9.28
CA GLN A 176 29.51 -19.38 7.88
C GLN A 176 29.54 -20.89 7.76
N LYS A 177 30.28 -21.59 8.62
CA LYS A 177 30.37 -23.04 8.64
C LYS A 177 29.01 -23.69 8.93
N ASP A 178 28.25 -23.13 9.87
CA ASP A 178 26.90 -23.63 10.21
C ASP A 178 25.93 -23.41 9.04
N PHE A 179 26.01 -22.24 8.38
CA PHE A 179 25.26 -21.99 7.16
C PHE A 179 25.62 -22.99 6.06
N ASP A 180 26.90 -23.22 5.78
CA ASP A 180 27.36 -24.14 4.73
C ASP A 180 26.94 -25.59 5.02
N MET A 181 26.85 -25.99 6.27
CA MET A 181 26.35 -27.31 6.66
C MET A 181 24.86 -27.46 6.32
N LEU A 182 24.04 -26.48 6.63
CA LEU A 182 22.62 -26.47 6.27
C LEU A 182 22.42 -26.40 4.77
N TRP A 183 23.22 -25.57 4.09
CA TRP A 183 23.20 -25.41 2.64
C TRP A 183 23.48 -26.71 1.90
N ASN A 184 24.50 -27.43 2.30
CA ASN A 184 24.89 -28.69 1.65
C ASN A 184 23.86 -29.81 1.84
N ASN A 185 23.06 -29.73 2.89
CA ASN A 185 21.98 -30.69 3.19
C ASN A 185 20.60 -30.20 2.72
N SER A 186 20.52 -29.12 1.96
CA SER A 186 19.28 -28.53 1.47
C SER A 186 18.97 -28.93 0.01
N ILE A 187 17.74 -28.71 -0.41
CA ILE A 187 17.22 -29.05 -1.74
C ILE A 187 17.24 -27.79 -2.62
N PRO A 188 17.80 -27.84 -3.84
CA PRO A 188 17.74 -26.71 -4.76
C PRO A 188 16.29 -26.32 -5.07
N LEU A 189 15.99 -25.02 -4.98
CA LEU A 189 14.70 -24.50 -5.37
C LEU A 189 14.57 -24.54 -6.90
N ASN A 190 13.46 -25.07 -7.38
CA ASN A 190 13.09 -25.10 -8.80
C ASN A 190 11.56 -25.17 -8.90
N GLN A 191 11.02 -25.06 -10.12
CA GLN A 191 9.58 -25.04 -10.34
C GLN A 191 8.86 -26.26 -9.73
N LYS A 192 9.48 -27.43 -9.80
CA LYS A 192 8.91 -28.66 -9.20
C LYS A 192 8.88 -28.57 -7.69
N THR A 193 9.97 -28.13 -7.05
CA THR A 193 10.05 -27.98 -5.59
C THR A 193 8.98 -26.99 -5.08
N ILE A 194 8.74 -25.91 -5.82
CA ILE A 194 7.69 -24.93 -5.49
C ILE A 194 6.30 -25.57 -5.61
N SER A 195 6.03 -26.31 -6.70
CA SER A 195 4.73 -26.97 -6.88
C SER A 195 4.47 -28.03 -5.81
N ASP A 196 5.49 -28.81 -5.44
CA ASP A 196 5.39 -29.81 -4.36
C ASP A 196 5.12 -29.12 -3.01
N TYR A 197 5.81 -28.02 -2.73
CA TYR A 197 5.58 -27.20 -1.54
C TYR A 197 4.16 -26.62 -1.49
N GLU A 198 3.66 -26.07 -2.59
CA GLU A 198 2.30 -25.50 -2.69
C GLU A 198 1.22 -26.59 -2.47
N ALA A 199 1.41 -27.78 -3.01
CA ALA A 199 0.49 -28.90 -2.79
C ALA A 199 0.43 -29.30 -1.31
N ASN A 200 1.60 -29.40 -0.64
CA ASN A 200 1.68 -29.72 0.79
C ASN A 200 1.06 -28.61 1.66
N ARG A 201 1.27 -27.35 1.31
CA ARG A 201 0.68 -26.18 1.99
C ARG A 201 -0.84 -26.22 1.97
N LYS A 202 -1.45 -26.53 0.82
CA LYS A 202 -2.92 -26.66 0.70
C LYS A 202 -3.49 -27.76 1.60
N GLN A 203 -2.77 -28.84 1.80
CA GLN A 203 -3.19 -29.93 2.71
C GLN A 203 -3.13 -29.49 4.19
N LEU A 204 -2.11 -28.74 4.60
CA LEU A 204 -1.96 -28.22 5.97
C LEU A 204 -3.09 -27.24 6.31
N VAL A 205 -3.37 -26.27 5.43
CA VAL A 205 -4.46 -25.29 5.60
C VAL A 205 -5.82 -25.98 5.65
N HIS A 206 -6.03 -27.02 4.84
CA HIS A 206 -7.29 -27.79 4.85
C HIS A 206 -7.48 -28.57 6.15
N THR A 207 -6.41 -29.04 6.76
CA THR A 207 -6.45 -29.77 8.05
C THR A 207 -6.74 -28.83 9.23
N GLU A 208 -6.25 -27.60 9.21
CA GLU A 208 -6.58 -26.59 10.23
C GLU A 208 -8.04 -26.14 10.12
N MET A 209 -8.57 -25.95 8.91
CA MET A 209 -9.99 -25.62 8.70
C MET A 209 -10.95 -26.75 9.13
N LEU A 210 -10.51 -28.01 9.12
CA LEU A 210 -11.33 -29.16 9.58
C LEU A 210 -11.36 -29.30 11.10
N ASN A 211 -10.43 -28.70 11.82
CA ASN A 211 -10.42 -28.72 13.29
C ASN A 211 -11.26 -27.61 13.94
N ASP A 212 -11.72 -26.63 13.17
CA ASP A 212 -12.56 -25.51 13.64
C ASP A 212 -14.06 -25.69 13.35
N THR A 213 -14.49 -26.86 12.86
CA THR A 213 -15.90 -27.14 12.58
C THR A 213 -16.68 -27.57 13.82
N ASN A 214 -17.07 -26.60 14.63
CA ASN A 214 -18.24 -26.71 15.51
C ASN A 214 -19.10 -25.47 15.39
N THR A 215 -19.76 -25.28 14.24
CA THR A 215 -20.93 -24.39 14.11
C THR A 215 -21.89 -24.94 13.05
N PRO A 216 -23.20 -24.92 13.29
CA PRO A 216 -24.19 -25.57 12.42
C PRO A 216 -24.44 -24.75 11.14
N THR A 217 -24.51 -25.46 10.03
CA THR A 217 -24.96 -24.99 8.73
C THR A 217 -26.35 -24.40 8.78
N THR A 218 -26.46 -23.09 8.60
CA THR A 218 -27.64 -22.44 8.05
C THR A 218 -27.21 -21.56 6.87
N THR A 219 -27.93 -21.73 5.77
CA THR A 219 -27.83 -20.93 4.55
C THR A 219 -28.19 -19.49 4.87
N ASP A 220 -27.21 -18.63 5.08
CA ASP A 220 -27.38 -17.18 5.11
C ASP A 220 -26.14 -16.51 4.53
N TYR A 221 -26.37 -15.42 3.78
CA TYR A 221 -25.32 -14.54 3.25
C TYR A 221 -24.31 -14.19 4.35
N PRO A 222 -23.01 -14.09 4.05
CA PRO A 222 -22.01 -13.79 5.07
C PRO A 222 -22.38 -12.46 5.76
N VAL A 223 -22.63 -12.53 7.06
CA VAL A 223 -22.93 -11.35 7.87
C VAL A 223 -21.67 -10.48 7.89
N ILE A 224 -21.76 -9.28 7.27
CA ILE A 224 -20.66 -8.33 7.29
C ILE A 224 -20.49 -7.80 8.71
N THR A 225 -19.35 -8.09 9.33
CA THR A 225 -18.98 -7.61 10.67
C THR A 225 -18.01 -6.44 10.55
N PRO A 226 -18.07 -5.46 11.44
CA PRO A 226 -17.09 -4.37 11.47
C PRO A 226 -15.70 -4.92 11.81
N ASN A 227 -14.65 -4.36 11.19
CA ASN A 227 -13.29 -4.58 11.61
C ASN A 227 -12.96 -3.75 12.87
N GLU A 228 -11.79 -3.99 13.49
CA GLU A 228 -11.38 -3.35 14.75
C GLU A 228 -11.46 -1.81 14.67
N MET A 229 -10.91 -1.21 13.62
CA MET A 229 -10.99 0.24 13.38
C MET A 229 -12.44 0.75 13.33
N GLN A 230 -13.31 0.04 12.60
CA GLN A 230 -14.71 0.43 12.46
C GLN A 230 -15.44 0.32 13.80
N GLU A 231 -15.15 -0.69 14.61
CA GLU A 231 -15.70 -0.82 15.97
C GLU A 231 -15.26 0.33 16.87
N GLU A 232 -13.97 0.65 16.90
CA GLU A 232 -13.41 1.75 17.68
C GLU A 232 -14.01 3.10 17.26
N ALA A 233 -14.07 3.37 15.95
CA ALA A 233 -14.65 4.60 15.43
C ALA A 233 -16.13 4.73 15.78
N VAL A 234 -16.95 3.68 15.63
CA VAL A 234 -18.37 3.68 16.01
C VAL A 234 -18.55 3.84 17.53
N GLN A 235 -17.65 3.30 18.35
CA GLN A 235 -17.67 3.52 19.79
C GLN A 235 -17.34 4.98 20.14
N ALA A 236 -16.34 5.56 19.48
CA ALA A 236 -15.94 6.95 19.69
C ALA A 236 -17.05 7.93 19.26
N ILE A 237 -17.69 7.72 18.08
CA ILE A 237 -18.85 8.50 17.63
C ILE A 237 -19.99 8.41 18.67
N THR A 238 -20.28 7.20 19.14
CA THR A 238 -21.32 6.98 20.15
C THR A 238 -21.01 7.73 21.46
N SER A 239 -19.74 7.77 21.85
CA SER A 239 -19.29 8.47 23.06
C SER A 239 -19.45 9.98 22.94
N LEU A 240 -19.11 10.57 21.79
CA LEU A 240 -19.33 11.99 21.50
C LEU A 240 -20.82 12.36 21.55
N ARG A 241 -21.71 11.56 20.95
CA ARG A 241 -23.16 11.75 21.03
C ARG A 241 -23.68 11.72 22.46
N LYS A 242 -23.20 10.81 23.30
CA LYS A 242 -23.57 10.75 24.73
C LYS A 242 -23.11 11.98 25.51
N GLN A 243 -22.06 12.65 25.06
CA GLN A 243 -21.55 13.91 25.63
C GLN A 243 -22.31 15.15 25.11
N GLY A 244 -23.30 14.94 24.22
CA GLY A 244 -24.12 16.04 23.69
C GLY A 244 -23.57 16.66 22.40
N ALA A 245 -22.60 16.01 21.72
CA ALA A 245 -22.13 16.50 20.44
C ALA A 245 -23.19 16.26 19.34
N GLU A 246 -23.49 17.29 18.58
CA GLU A 246 -24.43 17.25 17.45
C GLU A 246 -23.71 16.94 16.12
N ARG A 247 -22.38 16.99 16.12
CA ARG A 247 -21.54 16.77 14.93
C ARG A 247 -20.30 15.99 15.31
N ALA A 248 -19.87 15.08 14.43
CA ALA A 248 -18.59 14.38 14.53
C ALA A 248 -17.93 14.23 13.17
N LEU A 249 -16.61 14.24 13.16
CA LEU A 249 -15.76 14.02 12.01
C LEU A 249 -14.98 12.72 12.21
N VAL A 250 -14.95 11.88 11.17
CA VAL A 250 -14.04 10.74 11.06
C VAL A 250 -13.09 10.98 9.91
N ILE A 251 -11.80 10.91 10.20
CA ILE A 251 -10.73 11.00 9.23
C ILE A 251 -10.18 9.59 9.04
N SER A 252 -10.35 9.04 7.84
CA SER A 252 -9.90 7.68 7.58
C SER A 252 -9.40 7.55 6.14
N ALA A 253 -8.23 6.94 5.96
CA ALA A 253 -7.59 6.78 4.66
C ALA A 253 -8.52 6.17 3.61
N THR A 254 -8.27 6.46 2.32
CA THR A 254 -9.03 5.84 1.23
C THR A 254 -8.78 4.33 1.24
N GLY A 255 -9.83 3.54 1.05
CA GLY A 255 -9.73 2.06 1.03
C GLY A 255 -9.95 1.37 2.37
N THR A 256 -10.03 2.08 3.49
CA THR A 256 -10.24 1.51 4.84
C THR A 256 -11.69 1.14 5.16
N GLY A 257 -12.64 1.36 4.25
CA GLY A 257 -14.05 1.01 4.44
C GLY A 257 -14.91 2.08 5.14
N LYS A 258 -14.66 3.38 4.89
CA LYS A 258 -15.45 4.51 5.43
C LYS A 258 -16.96 4.37 5.25
N THR A 259 -17.40 3.94 4.06
CA THR A 259 -18.83 3.77 3.76
C THR A 259 -19.46 2.71 4.65
N TYR A 260 -18.77 1.58 4.85
CA TYR A 260 -19.19 0.54 5.79
C TYR A 260 -19.22 1.05 7.24
N LEU A 261 -18.22 1.84 7.64
CA LEU A 261 -18.20 2.47 8.97
C LEU A 261 -19.45 3.34 9.17
N GLY A 262 -19.80 4.17 8.19
CA GLY A 262 -21.04 4.95 8.21
C GLY A 262 -22.28 4.09 8.35
N ALA A 263 -22.36 2.96 7.61
CA ALA A 263 -23.47 2.02 7.69
C ALA A 263 -23.55 1.33 9.08
N PHE A 264 -22.43 0.97 9.70
CA PHE A 264 -22.41 0.41 11.06
C PHE A 264 -22.87 1.44 12.11
N ASP A 265 -22.45 2.70 11.96
CA ASP A 265 -22.91 3.75 12.88
C ASP A 265 -24.42 4.00 12.73
N VAL A 266 -24.94 4.07 11.51
CA VAL A 266 -26.39 4.19 11.23
C VAL A 266 -27.16 3.00 11.79
N LYS A 267 -26.65 1.77 11.61
CA LYS A 267 -27.24 0.55 12.20
C LYS A 267 -27.34 0.62 13.71
N LYS A 268 -26.33 1.18 14.36
CA LYS A 268 -26.26 1.32 15.83
C LYS A 268 -27.13 2.48 16.33
N TYR A 269 -27.16 3.59 15.60
CA TYR A 269 -27.94 4.78 15.96
C TYR A 269 -29.45 4.59 15.73
N GLN A 270 -29.83 3.89 14.66
CA GLN A 270 -31.20 3.62 14.22
C GLN A 270 -32.03 4.90 14.01
N PRO A 271 -31.64 5.78 13.09
CA PRO A 271 -32.35 7.03 12.81
C PRO A 271 -33.79 6.74 12.35
N LYS A 272 -34.69 7.70 12.54
CA LYS A 272 -36.03 7.68 11.95
C LYS A 272 -35.93 7.86 10.43
N ARG A 273 -35.10 8.79 9.99
CA ARG A 273 -34.78 9.01 8.57
C ARG A 273 -33.36 9.55 8.41
N MET A 274 -32.55 8.78 7.68
CA MET A 274 -31.16 9.14 7.36
C MET A 274 -31.06 9.81 5.99
N LEU A 275 -30.17 10.80 5.87
CA LEU A 275 -29.71 11.34 4.61
C LEU A 275 -28.21 11.04 4.44
N PHE A 276 -27.84 10.36 3.33
CA PHE A 276 -26.47 10.20 2.89
C PHE A 276 -26.17 11.21 1.77
N LEU A 277 -25.17 12.06 1.96
CA LEU A 277 -24.79 13.10 1.01
C LEU A 277 -23.41 12.86 0.43
N VAL A 278 -23.33 12.98 -0.89
CA VAL A 278 -22.06 12.92 -1.64
C VAL A 278 -22.12 13.85 -2.87
N HIS A 279 -20.97 14.16 -3.44
CA HIS A 279 -20.95 15.08 -4.60
C HIS A 279 -21.14 14.38 -5.97
N ARG A 280 -21.00 13.04 -6.06
CA ARG A 280 -21.13 12.26 -7.31
C ARG A 280 -22.19 11.18 -7.23
N GLU A 281 -23.02 11.09 -8.27
CA GLU A 281 -24.12 10.12 -8.35
C GLU A 281 -23.64 8.66 -8.34
N GLN A 282 -22.47 8.38 -8.92
CA GLN A 282 -21.90 7.03 -8.97
C GLN A 282 -21.69 6.42 -7.57
N ILE A 283 -21.24 7.23 -6.61
CA ILE A 283 -20.99 6.78 -5.23
C ILE A 283 -22.28 6.41 -4.50
N LEU A 284 -23.44 6.97 -4.93
CA LEU A 284 -24.72 6.73 -4.24
C LEU A 284 -25.17 5.28 -4.33
N ARG A 285 -25.01 4.62 -5.49
CA ARG A 285 -25.42 3.22 -5.67
C ARG A 285 -24.55 2.28 -4.83
N ASP A 286 -23.25 2.48 -4.88
CA ASP A 286 -22.30 1.68 -4.11
C ASP A 286 -22.52 1.86 -2.61
N ALA A 287 -22.87 3.09 -2.18
CA ALA A 287 -23.20 3.40 -0.79
C ALA A 287 -24.52 2.73 -0.39
N GLU A 288 -25.59 2.86 -1.19
CA GLU A 288 -26.87 2.22 -0.92
C GLU A 288 -26.72 0.70 -0.76
N GLU A 289 -25.99 0.05 -1.67
CA GLU A 289 -25.71 -1.39 -1.61
C GLU A 289 -24.89 -1.76 -0.36
N SER A 290 -23.87 -0.97 -0.02
CA SER A 290 -23.06 -1.19 1.18
C SER A 290 -23.90 -1.06 2.46
N PHE A 291 -24.77 -0.05 2.53
CA PHE A 291 -25.67 0.16 3.64
C PHE A 291 -26.70 -0.98 3.74
N GLN A 292 -27.25 -1.43 2.60
CA GLN A 292 -28.18 -2.54 2.56
C GLN A 292 -27.55 -3.83 3.07
N LYS A 293 -26.32 -4.14 2.65
CA LYS A 293 -25.56 -5.32 3.12
C LYS A 293 -25.31 -5.31 4.65
N VAL A 294 -25.09 -4.14 5.23
CA VAL A 294 -24.80 -4.00 6.68
C VAL A 294 -26.09 -3.96 7.50
N ILE A 295 -27.06 -3.18 7.09
CA ILE A 295 -28.26 -2.88 7.87
C ILE A 295 -29.34 -3.93 7.63
N GLY A 296 -29.50 -4.40 6.38
CA GLY A 296 -30.49 -5.41 5.98
C GLY A 296 -31.88 -4.84 5.72
N PHE A 297 -31.99 -3.61 5.19
CA PHE A 297 -33.28 -2.98 4.85
C PHE A 297 -33.83 -3.45 3.50
N ASP A 298 -35.16 -3.32 3.30
CA ASP A 298 -35.83 -3.60 2.03
C ASP A 298 -35.65 -2.43 1.06
N ASP A 299 -35.56 -2.69 -0.26
CA ASP A 299 -35.45 -1.66 -1.32
C ASP A 299 -36.57 -0.60 -1.25
N LYS A 300 -37.72 -0.95 -0.67
CA LYS A 300 -38.82 -0.01 -0.44
C LYS A 300 -38.49 1.05 0.61
N GLU A 301 -37.56 0.80 1.51
CA GLU A 301 -37.15 1.70 2.59
C GLU A 301 -36.05 2.66 2.16
N SER A 302 -35.39 2.44 1.01
CA SER A 302 -34.36 3.31 0.46
C SER A 302 -34.81 4.06 -0.78
N VAL A 303 -34.10 5.13 -1.11
CA VAL A 303 -34.23 5.88 -2.36
C VAL A 303 -32.96 6.65 -2.69
N ILE A 304 -32.54 6.61 -3.95
CA ILE A 304 -31.59 7.56 -4.53
C ILE A 304 -32.42 8.76 -5.02
N TYR A 305 -32.40 9.83 -4.24
CA TYR A 305 -33.28 10.99 -4.37
C TYR A 305 -33.10 11.73 -5.70
N LYS A 306 -34.20 11.90 -6.40
CA LYS A 306 -34.36 12.81 -7.54
C LYS A 306 -35.46 13.84 -7.25
N SER A 307 -35.38 14.99 -7.92
CA SER A 307 -36.37 16.06 -7.74
C SER A 307 -37.79 15.56 -7.88
N GLY A 308 -38.60 15.77 -6.85
CA GLY A 308 -40.02 15.36 -6.84
C GLY A 308 -40.29 13.95 -6.33
N ASP A 309 -39.29 13.20 -5.88
CA ASP A 309 -39.50 11.89 -5.27
C ASP A 309 -40.26 12.00 -3.94
N ASP A 310 -41.24 11.11 -3.76
CA ASP A 310 -41.95 10.98 -2.48
C ASP A 310 -41.09 10.22 -1.46
N LEU A 311 -40.81 10.89 -0.36
CA LEU A 311 -40.05 10.32 0.76
C LEU A 311 -40.93 9.62 1.80
N THR A 312 -42.23 9.50 1.58
CA THR A 312 -43.14 8.76 2.46
C THR A 312 -42.68 7.30 2.53
N ASN A 313 -42.45 6.78 3.73
CA ASN A 313 -41.91 5.44 3.96
C ASN A 313 -40.43 5.22 3.54
N LYS A 314 -39.70 6.26 3.17
CA LYS A 314 -38.27 6.19 2.89
C LYS A 314 -37.47 6.53 4.12
N LYS A 315 -36.81 5.52 4.69
CA LYS A 315 -35.96 5.66 5.89
C LYS A 315 -34.52 6.01 5.54
N TYR A 316 -34.02 5.49 4.41
CA TYR A 316 -32.66 5.66 3.95
C TYR A 316 -32.64 6.44 2.64
N VAL A 317 -32.26 7.70 2.70
CA VAL A 317 -32.25 8.61 1.55
C VAL A 317 -30.82 8.88 1.14
N PHE A 318 -30.49 8.63 -0.13
CA PHE A 318 -29.16 8.87 -0.71
C PHE A 318 -29.29 9.98 -1.74
N ALA A 319 -28.52 11.06 -1.63
CA ALA A 319 -28.62 12.21 -2.51
C ALA A 319 -27.27 12.80 -2.90
N THR A 320 -27.19 13.38 -4.11
CA THR A 320 -26.07 14.25 -4.42
C THR A 320 -26.32 15.64 -3.87
N VAL A 321 -25.23 16.30 -3.45
CA VAL A 321 -25.28 17.69 -2.99
C VAL A 321 -25.85 18.62 -4.07
N GLN A 322 -25.49 18.39 -5.36
CA GLN A 322 -25.97 19.20 -6.48
C GLN A 322 -27.47 19.03 -6.71
N SER A 323 -28.00 17.82 -6.52
CA SER A 323 -29.44 17.58 -6.62
C SER A 323 -30.17 18.28 -5.49
N LEU A 324 -29.74 18.07 -4.24
CA LEU A 324 -30.46 18.53 -3.07
C LEU A 324 -30.31 20.06 -2.81
N SER A 325 -29.19 20.66 -3.17
CA SER A 325 -28.94 22.10 -2.92
C SER A 325 -29.75 23.06 -3.80
N ARG A 326 -30.52 22.55 -4.79
CA ARG A 326 -31.43 23.38 -5.58
C ARG A 326 -32.60 23.86 -4.73
N ASN A 327 -32.97 25.16 -4.84
CA ASN A 327 -34.06 25.73 -4.04
C ASN A 327 -35.37 24.93 -4.19
N GLU A 328 -35.71 24.55 -5.42
CA GLU A 328 -36.89 23.78 -5.74
C GLU A 328 -37.00 22.45 -4.99
N ASN A 329 -35.87 21.84 -4.63
CA ASN A 329 -35.80 20.58 -3.90
C ASN A 329 -35.79 20.79 -2.39
N LEU A 330 -35.04 21.80 -1.89
CA LEU A 330 -35.04 22.15 -0.46
C LEU A 330 -36.42 22.63 -0.01
N ASP A 331 -37.09 23.47 -0.81
CA ASP A 331 -38.40 24.04 -0.48
C ASP A 331 -39.53 22.98 -0.42
N GLN A 332 -39.28 21.77 -0.92
CA GLN A 332 -40.22 20.62 -0.84
C GLN A 332 -40.05 19.77 0.42
N LEU A 333 -38.96 19.99 1.18
CA LEU A 333 -38.63 19.21 2.36
C LEU A 333 -38.67 20.10 3.60
N ASP A 334 -39.20 19.59 4.70
CA ASP A 334 -39.15 20.28 5.98
C ASP A 334 -37.72 20.23 6.55
N PHE A 335 -37.35 21.25 7.30
CA PHE A 335 -36.00 21.37 7.88
C PHE A 335 -35.65 20.25 8.89
N ASP A 336 -36.65 19.55 9.42
CA ASP A 336 -36.56 18.42 10.35
C ASP A 336 -36.83 17.05 9.68
N THR A 337 -36.82 17.02 8.34
CA THR A 337 -37.08 15.78 7.56
C THR A 337 -36.12 14.67 7.93
N PHE A 338 -34.88 15.00 8.26
CA PHE A 338 -33.81 14.05 8.60
C PHE A 338 -33.33 14.25 10.03
N ASP A 339 -33.28 13.18 10.81
CA ASP A 339 -32.68 13.19 12.16
C ASP A 339 -31.20 12.77 12.17
N TYR A 340 -30.71 12.23 11.06
CA TYR A 340 -29.32 11.86 10.87
C TYR A 340 -28.84 12.21 9.46
N ILE A 341 -27.77 13.00 9.36
CA ILE A 341 -27.13 13.33 8.07
C ILE A 341 -25.68 12.87 8.06
N LEU A 342 -25.34 12.02 7.09
CA LEU A 342 -24.00 11.58 6.83
C LEU A 342 -23.46 12.23 5.55
N ILE A 343 -22.30 12.86 5.63
CA ILE A 343 -21.63 13.52 4.50
C ILE A 343 -20.34 12.77 4.22
N ASP A 344 -20.26 12.10 3.07
CA ASP A 344 -19.02 11.47 2.61
C ASP A 344 -18.19 12.45 1.77
N GLU A 345 -16.87 12.27 1.79
CA GLU A 345 -15.87 13.17 1.21
C GLU A 345 -16.11 14.63 1.64
N VAL A 346 -16.25 14.81 2.94
CA VAL A 346 -16.65 16.10 3.55
C VAL A 346 -15.63 17.24 3.33
N HIS A 347 -14.44 16.93 2.79
CA HIS A 347 -13.49 17.96 2.37
C HIS A 347 -14.07 18.89 1.26
N HIS A 348 -15.14 18.50 0.59
CA HIS A 348 -15.92 19.34 -0.31
C HIS A 348 -16.96 20.20 0.41
N ALA A 349 -17.24 19.96 1.70
CA ALA A 349 -18.37 20.57 2.43
C ALA A 349 -18.24 22.08 2.65
N ALA A 350 -17.10 22.66 2.44
CA ALA A 350 -16.92 24.10 2.46
C ALA A 350 -17.49 24.82 1.22
N ALA A 351 -17.88 24.10 0.16
CA ALA A 351 -18.56 24.70 -0.97
C ALA A 351 -19.96 25.21 -0.58
N ASN A 352 -20.38 26.32 -1.20
CA ASN A 352 -21.65 26.98 -0.90
C ASN A 352 -22.88 26.03 -0.93
N SER A 353 -22.85 25.01 -1.79
CA SER A 353 -23.93 24.02 -1.91
C SER A 353 -24.07 23.12 -0.67
N TYR A 354 -22.97 22.71 -0.06
CA TYR A 354 -22.99 21.94 1.19
C TYR A 354 -23.45 22.79 2.37
N GLN A 355 -22.89 24.01 2.48
CA GLN A 355 -23.28 24.94 3.54
C GLN A 355 -24.75 25.28 3.46
N LYS A 356 -25.31 25.41 2.27
CA LYS A 356 -26.73 25.64 2.07
C LYS A 356 -27.59 24.52 2.64
N ILE A 357 -27.22 23.26 2.38
CA ILE A 357 -27.91 22.08 2.92
C ILE A 357 -27.76 22.00 4.43
N MET A 358 -26.53 22.19 4.96
CA MET A 358 -26.26 22.13 6.40
C MET A 358 -26.91 23.26 7.19
N ASN A 359 -27.17 24.41 6.56
CA ASN A 359 -27.90 25.53 7.20
C ASN A 359 -29.41 25.36 7.08
N TYR A 360 -29.89 24.54 6.15
CA TYR A 360 -31.31 24.30 5.96
C TYR A 360 -31.84 23.25 6.93
N PHE A 361 -31.19 22.07 7.00
CA PHE A 361 -31.63 20.97 7.85
C PHE A 361 -31.09 21.09 9.27
N ASN A 362 -31.88 20.62 10.22
CA ASN A 362 -31.55 20.59 11.64
C ASN A 362 -31.69 19.16 12.20
N PRO A 363 -30.81 18.22 11.81
CA PRO A 363 -30.83 16.86 12.31
C PRO A 363 -30.35 16.77 13.76
N ASP A 364 -30.66 15.67 14.42
CA ASP A 364 -30.11 15.36 15.75
C ASP A 364 -28.59 15.11 15.68
N PHE A 365 -28.07 14.65 14.52
CA PHE A 365 -26.64 14.38 14.37
C PHE A 365 -26.13 14.49 12.94
N TYR A 366 -24.96 15.13 12.79
CA TYR A 366 -24.15 15.14 11.57
C TYR A 366 -22.92 14.25 11.72
N LEU A 367 -22.67 13.32 10.78
CA LEU A 367 -21.42 12.60 10.66
C LEU A 367 -20.71 13.00 9.37
N GLY A 368 -19.47 13.49 9.47
CA GLY A 368 -18.59 13.74 8.34
C GLY A 368 -17.55 12.66 8.19
N LEU A 369 -17.35 12.15 6.96
CA LEU A 369 -16.30 11.21 6.62
C LEU A 369 -15.36 11.85 5.59
N THR A 370 -14.04 11.71 5.78
CA THR A 370 -13.04 12.16 4.81
C THR A 370 -11.73 11.38 4.95
N ALA A 371 -10.98 11.27 3.84
CA ALA A 371 -9.61 10.78 3.89
C ALA A 371 -8.60 11.92 4.08
N THR A 372 -8.94 13.14 3.65
CA THR A 372 -8.05 14.30 3.58
C THR A 372 -8.78 15.54 4.10
N PRO A 373 -8.68 15.85 5.40
CA PRO A 373 -9.33 17.03 5.96
C PRO A 373 -8.62 18.35 5.60
N GLU A 374 -7.35 18.25 5.14
CA GLU A 374 -6.56 19.41 4.73
C GLU A 374 -7.04 19.96 3.38
N ARG A 375 -7.25 21.28 3.32
CA ARG A 375 -7.70 21.99 2.11
C ARG A 375 -6.68 23.04 1.67
N THR A 376 -6.62 23.22 0.35
CA THR A 376 -5.75 24.24 -0.25
C THR A 376 -6.37 25.65 -0.29
N ASP A 377 -7.68 25.76 -0.03
CA ASP A 377 -8.43 27.03 -0.08
C ASP A 377 -8.59 27.74 1.27
N GLY A 378 -7.95 27.23 2.32
CA GLY A 378 -7.92 27.86 3.66
C GLY A 378 -9.19 27.69 4.50
N GLN A 379 -10.20 26.97 4.03
CA GLN A 379 -11.39 26.68 4.81
C GLN A 379 -11.17 25.49 5.75
N ASN A 380 -11.67 25.59 6.99
CA ASN A 380 -11.39 24.64 8.06
C ASN A 380 -12.57 23.68 8.27
N ILE A 381 -12.39 22.41 7.83
CA ILE A 381 -13.41 21.36 8.03
C ILE A 381 -13.59 21.03 9.51
N TYR A 382 -12.54 21.11 10.30
CA TYR A 382 -12.62 20.84 11.74
C TYR A 382 -13.59 21.82 12.43
N GLU A 383 -13.60 23.09 12.02
CA GLU A 383 -14.54 24.09 12.53
C GLU A 383 -15.98 23.76 12.17
N LEU A 384 -16.24 23.27 10.95
CA LEU A 384 -17.57 22.86 10.49
C LEU A 384 -18.15 21.73 11.36
N PHE A 385 -17.29 20.86 11.88
CA PHE A 385 -17.65 19.78 12.81
C PHE A 385 -17.33 20.10 14.27
N GLN A 386 -17.22 21.40 14.62
CA GLN A 386 -17.01 21.86 15.99
C GLN A 386 -15.77 21.24 16.67
N TYR A 387 -14.75 20.88 15.88
CA TYR A 387 -13.54 20.18 16.30
C TYR A 387 -13.78 18.79 16.95
N ASN A 388 -14.97 18.22 16.78
CA ASN A 388 -15.30 16.89 17.29
C ASN A 388 -14.76 15.80 16.35
N VAL A 389 -13.47 15.52 16.41
CA VAL A 389 -12.86 14.40 15.69
C VAL A 389 -13.08 13.13 16.52
N ALA A 390 -13.97 12.26 16.03
CA ALA A 390 -14.28 11.00 16.69
C ALA A 390 -13.16 9.97 16.52
N TYR A 391 -12.61 9.88 15.31
CA TYR A 391 -11.56 8.93 14.99
C TYR A 391 -10.68 9.47 13.87
N GLU A 392 -9.40 9.17 13.93
CA GLU A 392 -8.44 9.55 12.90
C GLU A 392 -7.47 8.40 12.64
N ILE A 393 -7.45 7.90 11.39
CA ILE A 393 -6.45 6.95 10.90
C ILE A 393 -5.95 7.42 9.53
N ARG A 394 -4.69 7.79 9.48
CA ARG A 394 -4.02 8.26 8.26
C ARG A 394 -3.52 7.10 7.44
N LEU A 395 -3.10 7.38 6.19
CA LEU A 395 -2.58 6.36 5.29
C LEU A 395 -1.44 5.53 5.91
N GLN A 396 -0.54 6.18 6.65
CA GLN A 396 0.59 5.49 7.29
C GLN A 396 0.13 4.54 8.38
N ASP A 397 -0.82 4.98 9.20
CA ASP A 397 -1.38 4.17 10.29
C ASP A 397 -2.19 3.00 9.72
N ALA A 398 -3.01 3.25 8.70
CA ALA A 398 -3.80 2.21 8.02
C ALA A 398 -2.93 1.16 7.32
N LEU A 399 -1.76 1.54 6.80
CA LEU A 399 -0.77 0.59 6.27
C LEU A 399 -0.06 -0.18 7.40
N ALA A 400 0.21 0.50 8.53
CA ALA A 400 0.82 -0.12 9.71
C ALA A 400 -0.08 -1.16 10.35
N GLU A 401 -1.38 -0.93 10.34
CA GLU A 401 -2.40 -1.84 10.86
C GLU A 401 -2.88 -2.87 9.81
N GLU A 402 -2.15 -3.02 8.71
CA GLU A 402 -2.43 -3.99 7.64
C GLU A 402 -3.86 -3.88 7.06
N MET A 403 -4.49 -2.71 7.17
CA MET A 403 -5.82 -2.44 6.61
C MET A 403 -5.80 -2.17 5.11
N LEU A 404 -4.63 -1.90 4.57
CA LEU A 404 -4.37 -1.61 3.17
C LEU A 404 -3.24 -2.51 2.65
N SER A 405 -3.30 -2.83 1.36
CA SER A 405 -2.18 -3.50 0.69
C SER A 405 -0.94 -2.62 0.77
N PRO A 406 0.20 -3.16 1.15
CA PRO A 406 1.46 -2.43 1.10
C PRO A 406 1.79 -2.03 -0.34
N PHE A 407 2.64 -1.04 -0.52
CA PHE A 407 3.08 -0.63 -1.85
C PHE A 407 4.59 -0.46 -1.93
N LEU A 408 5.13 -0.67 -3.12
CA LEU A 408 6.51 -0.40 -3.48
C LEU A 408 6.55 0.82 -4.41
N TYR A 409 7.29 1.83 -4.01
CA TYR A 409 7.41 3.06 -4.78
C TYR A 409 8.79 3.17 -5.42
N TYR A 410 8.80 3.36 -6.74
CA TYR A 410 10.00 3.53 -7.55
C TYR A 410 9.95 4.89 -8.26
N GLY A 411 10.81 5.81 -7.84
CA GLY A 411 11.07 7.05 -8.55
C GLY A 411 12.02 6.79 -9.71
N VAL A 412 11.57 6.95 -10.94
CA VAL A 412 12.33 6.68 -12.16
C VAL A 412 12.63 8.01 -12.88
N SER A 413 13.86 8.17 -13.35
CA SER A 413 14.20 9.33 -14.15
C SER A 413 13.49 9.29 -15.49
N GLU A 414 12.86 10.39 -15.89
CA GLU A 414 12.31 10.57 -17.22
C GLU A 414 13.44 10.52 -18.27
N MET A 415 13.10 10.16 -19.49
CA MET A 415 14.04 10.09 -20.60
C MET A 415 14.67 11.47 -20.88
N ARG A 416 15.96 11.49 -21.25
CA ARG A 416 16.65 12.69 -21.72
C ARG A 416 16.59 12.76 -23.24
N ARG A 417 16.34 13.96 -23.75
CA ARG A 417 16.46 14.25 -25.18
C ARG A 417 17.91 14.23 -25.64
N ALA A 418 18.11 14.28 -26.96
CA ALA A 418 19.44 14.37 -27.59
C ALA A 418 20.24 15.60 -27.15
N ASP A 419 19.57 16.68 -26.73
CA ASP A 419 20.17 17.89 -26.15
C ASP A 419 20.52 17.77 -24.67
N GLY A 420 20.20 16.65 -24.03
CA GLY A 420 20.47 16.34 -22.62
C GLY A 420 19.41 16.86 -21.64
N GLU A 421 18.38 17.57 -22.09
CA GLU A 421 17.27 17.99 -21.25
C GLU A 421 16.29 16.83 -21.00
N LEU A 422 15.65 16.84 -19.81
CA LEU A 422 14.60 15.88 -19.48
C LEU A 422 13.30 16.25 -20.18
N ILE A 423 12.54 15.25 -20.60
CA ILE A 423 11.19 15.46 -21.11
C ILE A 423 10.30 15.96 -19.97
N ASP A 424 9.60 17.09 -20.18
CA ASP A 424 8.68 17.69 -19.20
C ASP A 424 7.23 17.57 -19.73
N GLU A 425 6.25 17.45 -18.82
CA GLU A 425 4.81 17.44 -19.13
C GLU A 425 4.32 18.71 -19.85
N LYS A 426 5.09 19.81 -19.79
CA LYS A 426 4.80 21.08 -20.47
C LYS A 426 5.24 21.12 -21.92
N GLU A 427 5.97 20.11 -22.36
CA GLU A 427 6.49 20.03 -23.72
C GLU A 427 5.40 19.94 -24.79
N ASP A 428 5.82 20.18 -26.03
CA ASP A 428 4.98 19.90 -27.17
C ASP A 428 4.57 18.42 -27.17
N PHE A 429 3.32 18.20 -27.46
CA PHE A 429 2.69 16.89 -27.46
C PHE A 429 3.48 15.83 -28.27
N SER A 430 4.08 16.23 -29.39
CA SER A 430 4.88 15.32 -30.23
C SER A 430 6.06 14.66 -29.52
N ASN A 431 6.50 15.21 -28.39
CA ASN A 431 7.62 14.67 -27.61
C ASN A 431 7.16 13.73 -26.49
N LEU A 432 5.85 13.71 -26.16
CA LEU A 432 5.32 12.89 -25.08
C LEU A 432 5.01 11.44 -25.50
N VAL A 433 4.81 11.17 -26.81
CA VAL A 433 4.50 9.84 -27.34
C VAL A 433 5.47 9.49 -28.48
N THR A 434 6.77 9.58 -28.20
CA THR A 434 7.81 9.08 -29.13
C THR A 434 8.04 7.59 -28.89
N SER A 435 8.45 6.86 -29.94
CA SER A 435 8.73 5.43 -29.85
C SER A 435 9.77 5.13 -28.77
N GLU A 436 10.82 5.95 -28.69
CA GLU A 436 11.89 5.82 -27.70
C GLU A 436 11.39 6.02 -26.27
N ARG A 437 10.48 6.97 -26.03
CA ARG A 437 9.90 7.19 -24.70
C ARG A 437 8.99 6.02 -24.31
N VAL A 438 8.20 5.51 -25.23
CA VAL A 438 7.35 4.35 -24.99
C VAL A 438 8.21 3.12 -24.65
N ASP A 439 9.31 2.90 -25.40
CA ASP A 439 10.23 1.80 -25.12
C ASP A 439 10.92 1.97 -23.75
N HIS A 440 11.28 3.20 -23.36
CA HIS A 440 11.81 3.51 -22.03
C HIS A 440 10.79 3.22 -20.91
N ILE A 441 9.52 3.61 -21.11
CA ILE A 441 8.45 3.30 -20.16
C ILE A 441 8.33 1.78 -19.99
N LEU A 442 8.26 1.03 -21.08
CA LEU A 442 8.14 -0.43 -21.06
C LEU A 442 9.36 -1.10 -20.42
N GLU A 443 10.58 -0.62 -20.71
CA GLU A 443 11.79 -1.11 -20.05
C GLU A 443 11.70 -0.97 -18.52
N LYS A 444 11.28 0.20 -18.04
CA LYS A 444 11.16 0.44 -16.60
C LYS A 444 10.00 -0.33 -15.97
N VAL A 445 8.89 -0.46 -16.66
CA VAL A 445 7.77 -1.31 -16.23
C VAL A 445 8.24 -2.75 -16.06
N ALA A 446 8.89 -3.33 -17.08
CA ALA A 446 9.42 -4.69 -17.01
C ALA A 446 10.52 -4.87 -15.94
N TYR A 447 11.35 -3.85 -15.73
CA TYR A 447 12.41 -3.88 -14.71
C TYR A 447 11.85 -3.91 -13.27
N TYR A 448 10.77 -3.14 -13.01
CA TYR A 448 10.16 -3.06 -11.69
C TYR A 448 8.95 -3.96 -11.50
N GLU A 449 8.53 -4.66 -12.55
CA GLU A 449 7.46 -5.65 -12.46
C GLU A 449 7.89 -6.81 -11.55
N VAL A 450 7.07 -7.08 -10.54
CA VAL A 450 7.34 -8.11 -9.51
C VAL A 450 6.27 -9.17 -9.55
N SER A 451 5.62 -9.44 -10.64
CA SER A 451 4.48 -10.33 -10.58
C SER A 451 4.65 -11.54 -11.49
N SER A 452 4.35 -12.70 -10.94
CA SER A 452 3.90 -13.89 -11.68
C SER A 452 2.41 -13.79 -12.03
N GLU A 453 1.74 -12.70 -11.64
CA GLU A 453 0.31 -12.44 -11.76
C GLU A 453 0.02 -11.60 -13.00
N GLU A 454 -1.21 -11.68 -13.49
CA GLU A 454 -1.68 -10.82 -14.56
C GLU A 454 -1.63 -9.36 -14.11
N THR A 455 -1.06 -8.50 -14.95
CA THR A 455 -0.98 -7.07 -14.66
C THR A 455 -2.37 -6.44 -14.74
N ARG A 456 -2.75 -5.71 -13.71
CA ARG A 456 -3.94 -4.86 -13.65
C ARG A 456 -3.50 -3.47 -13.25
N GLY A 457 -3.24 -2.61 -14.25
CA GLY A 457 -2.56 -1.34 -14.04
C GLY A 457 -3.36 -0.10 -14.41
N LEU A 458 -3.02 1.02 -13.77
CA LEU A 458 -3.44 2.36 -14.18
C LEU A 458 -2.21 3.16 -14.61
N ILE A 459 -2.33 3.88 -15.73
CA ILE A 459 -1.33 4.84 -16.21
C ILE A 459 -1.93 6.24 -16.16
N PHE A 460 -1.38 7.11 -15.32
CA PHE A 460 -1.79 8.50 -15.20
C PHE A 460 -0.98 9.38 -16.15
N CYS A 461 -1.66 9.92 -17.15
CA CYS A 461 -1.09 10.80 -18.17
C CYS A 461 -1.37 12.28 -17.85
N SER A 462 -0.62 13.18 -18.46
CA SER A 462 -0.81 14.62 -18.31
C SER A 462 -1.98 15.17 -19.13
N ARG A 463 -2.30 14.55 -20.27
CA ARG A 463 -3.34 14.99 -21.22
C ARG A 463 -4.12 13.81 -21.79
N ASN A 464 -5.41 14.03 -22.11
CA ASN A 464 -6.25 12.99 -22.72
C ASN A 464 -5.69 12.48 -24.05
N LYS A 465 -5.14 13.38 -24.88
CA LYS A 465 -4.55 13.01 -26.16
C LYS A 465 -3.29 12.14 -26.00
N GLU A 466 -2.47 12.42 -24.98
CA GLU A 466 -1.34 11.55 -24.61
C GLU A 466 -1.83 10.15 -24.21
N ALA A 467 -2.88 10.06 -23.40
CA ALA A 467 -3.45 8.77 -23.00
C ALA A 467 -3.97 7.98 -24.21
N GLU A 468 -4.66 8.63 -25.15
CA GLU A 468 -5.18 8.00 -26.37
C GLU A 468 -4.04 7.46 -27.26
N GLU A 469 -3.07 8.31 -27.63
CA GLU A 469 -1.96 7.91 -28.52
C GLU A 469 -1.00 6.91 -27.84
N LEU A 470 -0.71 7.09 -26.53
CA LEU A 470 0.10 6.14 -25.78
C LEU A 470 -0.57 4.76 -25.70
N SER A 471 -1.90 4.73 -25.52
CA SER A 471 -2.65 3.47 -25.52
C SER A 471 -2.54 2.76 -26.89
N GLU A 472 -2.65 3.48 -27.99
CA GLU A 472 -2.46 2.93 -29.34
C GLU A 472 -1.04 2.36 -29.52
N GLU A 473 -0.03 3.09 -29.11
CA GLU A 473 1.37 2.67 -29.19
C GLU A 473 1.67 1.43 -28.31
N LEU A 474 1.13 1.37 -27.10
CA LEU A 474 1.25 0.21 -26.20
C LEU A 474 0.56 -1.03 -26.80
N ASN A 475 -0.63 -0.85 -27.41
CA ASN A 475 -1.34 -1.93 -28.08
C ASN A 475 -0.56 -2.48 -29.29
N THR A 476 0.15 -1.63 -30.06
CA THR A 476 1.02 -2.11 -31.14
C THR A 476 2.20 -2.94 -30.66
N ARG A 477 2.60 -2.77 -29.39
CA ARG A 477 3.66 -3.55 -28.72
C ARG A 477 3.15 -4.76 -27.96
N GLY A 478 1.87 -5.09 -28.10
CA GLY A 478 1.27 -6.34 -27.60
C GLY A 478 0.65 -6.24 -26.21
N LEU A 479 0.61 -5.06 -25.59
CA LEU A 479 -0.18 -4.82 -24.39
C LEU A 479 -1.65 -4.60 -24.76
N LYS A 480 -2.55 -4.93 -23.85
CA LYS A 480 -4.00 -4.70 -24.00
C LYS A 480 -4.39 -3.48 -23.18
N THR A 481 -4.56 -2.34 -23.82
CA THR A 481 -4.80 -1.09 -23.11
C THR A 481 -6.01 -0.32 -23.65
N ALA A 482 -6.61 0.51 -22.81
CA ALA A 482 -7.69 1.42 -23.19
C ALA A 482 -7.48 2.79 -22.54
N ALA A 483 -7.73 3.87 -23.30
CA ALA A 483 -7.69 5.24 -22.77
C ALA A 483 -9.11 5.67 -22.36
N LEU A 484 -9.21 6.26 -21.16
CA LEU A 484 -10.44 6.84 -20.64
C LEU A 484 -10.31 8.33 -20.35
N SER A 485 -11.31 9.10 -20.77
CA SER A 485 -11.42 10.54 -20.57
C SER A 485 -12.75 10.95 -19.95
N GLY A 486 -12.87 12.18 -19.48
CA GLY A 486 -14.11 12.75 -18.96
C GLY A 486 -15.29 12.71 -19.96
N LYS A 487 -15.00 12.52 -21.23
CA LYS A 487 -16.00 12.46 -22.31
C LYS A 487 -16.68 11.07 -22.43
N ASN A 488 -16.08 10.02 -21.89
CA ASN A 488 -16.63 8.68 -21.93
C ASN A 488 -17.87 8.58 -21.03
N SER A 489 -18.92 7.90 -21.50
CA SER A 489 -20.08 7.60 -20.67
C SER A 489 -19.73 6.70 -19.49
N GLN A 490 -20.56 6.68 -18.47
CA GLN A 490 -20.35 5.84 -17.29
C GLN A 490 -20.32 4.35 -17.66
N GLU A 491 -21.20 3.91 -18.54
CA GLU A 491 -21.26 2.53 -19.03
C GLU A 491 -19.94 2.09 -19.70
N VAL A 492 -19.30 3.00 -20.46
CA VAL A 492 -18.01 2.72 -21.10
C VAL A 492 -16.91 2.57 -20.04
N ARG A 493 -16.92 3.42 -18.99
CA ARG A 493 -15.94 3.35 -17.90
C ARG A 493 -16.09 2.06 -17.10
N GLU A 494 -17.31 1.71 -16.70
CA GLU A 494 -17.60 0.48 -15.96
C GLU A 494 -17.20 -0.77 -16.76
N ARG A 495 -17.47 -0.79 -18.07
CA ARG A 495 -17.04 -1.87 -18.93
C ARG A 495 -15.53 -2.04 -18.98
N HIS A 496 -14.77 -0.94 -19.11
CA HIS A 496 -13.31 -1.03 -19.15
C HIS A 496 -12.71 -1.41 -17.78
N VAL A 497 -13.33 -1.00 -16.68
CA VAL A 497 -12.96 -1.46 -15.34
C VAL A 497 -13.17 -2.96 -15.22
N GLN A 498 -14.33 -3.48 -15.63
CA GLN A 498 -14.59 -4.92 -15.64
C GLN A 498 -13.59 -5.69 -16.53
N GLN A 499 -13.23 -5.15 -17.70
CA GLN A 499 -12.23 -5.73 -18.58
C GLN A 499 -10.83 -5.74 -17.94
N LEU A 500 -10.46 -4.72 -17.15
CA LEU A 500 -9.22 -4.71 -16.39
C LEU A 500 -9.25 -5.76 -15.27
N GLU A 501 -10.34 -5.85 -14.54
CA GLU A 501 -10.50 -6.84 -13.45
C GLU A 501 -10.50 -8.28 -13.97
N SER A 502 -11.08 -8.52 -15.15
CA SER A 502 -11.11 -9.85 -15.79
C SER A 502 -9.80 -10.23 -16.51
N GLY A 503 -8.82 -9.30 -16.62
CA GLY A 503 -7.57 -9.53 -17.36
C GLY A 503 -7.72 -9.42 -18.89
N GLU A 504 -8.85 -8.93 -19.39
CA GLU A 504 -9.01 -8.58 -20.80
C GLU A 504 -8.19 -7.35 -21.18
N LEU A 505 -7.95 -6.44 -20.23
CA LEU A 505 -7.04 -5.31 -20.33
C LEU A 505 -5.92 -5.45 -19.30
N ASP A 506 -4.70 -5.05 -19.70
CA ASP A 506 -3.54 -4.96 -18.81
C ASP A 506 -3.50 -3.57 -18.13
N TYR A 507 -3.87 -2.51 -18.88
CA TYR A 507 -3.84 -1.13 -18.36
C TYR A 507 -5.02 -0.30 -18.84
N ILE A 508 -5.45 0.62 -17.97
CA ILE A 508 -6.28 1.76 -18.33
C ILE A 508 -5.45 3.03 -18.21
N LEU A 509 -5.43 3.84 -19.28
CA LEU A 509 -4.76 5.13 -19.32
C LEU A 509 -5.74 6.25 -19.04
N THR A 510 -5.39 7.21 -18.19
CA THR A 510 -6.32 8.27 -17.79
C THR A 510 -5.58 9.54 -17.34
N VAL A 511 -6.31 10.66 -17.27
CA VAL A 511 -5.77 11.92 -16.72
C VAL A 511 -6.33 12.16 -15.30
N ASP A 512 -7.64 12.32 -15.15
CA ASP A 512 -8.26 12.74 -13.87
C ASP A 512 -9.47 11.91 -13.45
N ILE A 513 -9.94 10.97 -14.29
CA ILE A 513 -11.23 10.30 -14.06
C ILE A 513 -11.22 9.43 -12.81
N PHE A 514 -10.09 8.80 -12.55
CA PHE A 514 -9.90 7.90 -11.40
C PHE A 514 -9.38 8.62 -10.14
N ASN A 515 -9.39 9.95 -10.09
CA ASN A 515 -9.06 10.67 -8.86
C ASN A 515 -10.13 10.45 -7.78
N GLU A 516 -11.40 10.21 -8.19
CA GLU A 516 -12.53 9.99 -7.28
C GLU A 516 -13.57 9.06 -7.93
N GLY A 517 -14.18 8.16 -7.14
CA GLY A 517 -15.40 7.45 -7.51
C GLY A 517 -15.27 6.11 -8.25
N VAL A 518 -14.09 5.63 -8.62
CA VAL A 518 -13.90 4.27 -9.18
C VAL A 518 -13.02 3.45 -8.25
N ASP A 519 -13.44 2.25 -7.96
CA ASP A 519 -12.74 1.30 -7.11
C ASP A 519 -12.28 0.10 -7.93
N ILE A 520 -11.01 -0.26 -7.83
CA ILE A 520 -10.42 -1.42 -8.51
C ILE A 520 -9.56 -2.18 -7.48
N PRO A 521 -10.17 -3.04 -6.66
CA PRO A 521 -9.44 -3.75 -5.60
C PRO A 521 -8.29 -4.62 -6.12
N SER A 522 -8.43 -5.20 -7.31
CA SER A 522 -7.43 -6.05 -7.96
C SER A 522 -6.25 -5.28 -8.56
N LEU A 523 -6.26 -3.93 -8.54
CA LEU A 523 -5.19 -3.10 -9.08
C LEU A 523 -3.85 -3.39 -8.40
N ASN A 524 -2.83 -3.79 -9.16
CA ASN A 524 -1.52 -4.17 -8.66
C ASN A 524 -0.37 -3.28 -9.17
N GLN A 525 -0.64 -2.39 -10.15
CA GLN A 525 0.38 -1.47 -10.66
C GLN A 525 -0.19 -0.08 -10.95
N ILE A 526 0.59 0.96 -10.61
CA ILE A 526 0.28 2.37 -10.91
C ILE A 526 1.51 3.00 -11.55
N ILE A 527 1.33 3.56 -12.75
CA ILE A 527 2.37 4.28 -13.47
C ILE A 527 1.99 5.75 -13.55
N MET A 528 2.88 6.62 -13.11
CA MET A 528 2.66 8.06 -13.09
C MET A 528 3.58 8.73 -14.11
N LEU A 529 2.99 9.21 -15.23
CA LEU A 529 3.67 9.94 -16.29
C LEU A 529 3.44 11.45 -16.18
N ARG A 530 2.79 11.89 -15.12
CA ARG A 530 2.49 13.30 -14.86
C ARG A 530 2.98 13.76 -13.51
N ASN A 531 3.31 15.04 -13.41
CA ASN A 531 3.59 15.69 -12.15
C ASN A 531 2.32 15.80 -11.29
N THR A 532 2.31 15.19 -10.16
CA THR A 532 1.23 15.37 -9.17
C THR A 532 1.65 16.43 -8.15
N GLN A 533 1.23 17.68 -8.36
CA GLN A 533 1.56 18.79 -7.47
C GLN A 533 0.83 18.77 -6.14
N SER A 534 -0.28 18.01 -6.03
CA SER A 534 -1.11 17.90 -4.85
C SER A 534 -0.89 16.56 -4.17
N SER A 535 -0.41 16.59 -2.94
CA SER A 535 -0.33 15.42 -2.05
C SER A 535 -1.69 14.74 -1.89
N ILE A 536 -2.76 15.51 -1.88
CA ILE A 536 -4.15 15.02 -1.75
C ILE A 536 -4.51 14.13 -2.95
N VAL A 537 -4.25 14.62 -4.18
CA VAL A 537 -4.53 13.88 -5.41
C VAL A 537 -3.68 12.62 -5.47
N PHE A 538 -2.41 12.70 -5.10
CA PHE A 538 -1.52 11.55 -5.05
C PHE A 538 -2.04 10.45 -4.09
N VAL A 539 -2.38 10.82 -2.85
CA VAL A 539 -2.93 9.88 -1.86
C VAL A 539 -4.26 9.29 -2.32
N GLN A 540 -5.11 10.07 -2.96
CA GLN A 540 -6.39 9.59 -3.49
C GLN A 540 -6.21 8.60 -4.66
N GLN A 541 -5.24 8.86 -5.55
CA GLN A 541 -4.89 7.96 -6.64
C GLN A 541 -4.31 6.63 -6.13
N LEU A 542 -3.39 6.71 -5.17
CA LEU A 542 -2.81 5.53 -4.52
C LEU A 542 -3.87 4.71 -3.79
N GLY A 543 -4.73 5.35 -2.99
CA GLY A 543 -5.71 4.68 -2.14
C GLY A 543 -6.67 3.75 -2.88
N ARG A 544 -6.81 3.93 -4.20
CA ARG A 544 -7.65 3.05 -5.02
C ARG A 544 -7.04 1.69 -5.28
N GLY A 545 -5.71 1.66 -5.43
CA GLY A 545 -4.96 0.42 -5.57
C GLY A 545 -4.55 -0.21 -4.25
N LEU A 546 -4.72 0.49 -3.11
CA LEU A 546 -4.25 -0.03 -1.82
C LEU A 546 -5.29 -0.85 -1.06
N ARG A 547 -6.46 -1.13 -1.61
CA ARG A 547 -7.41 -2.05 -0.97
C ARG A 547 -6.83 -3.45 -0.93
N LEU A 548 -7.10 -4.17 0.16
CA LEU A 548 -6.77 -5.57 0.27
C LEU A 548 -7.54 -6.39 -0.77
N HIS A 549 -6.85 -7.30 -1.45
CA HIS A 549 -7.44 -8.23 -2.39
C HIS A 549 -6.72 -9.58 -2.31
N PRO A 550 -7.45 -10.73 -2.35
CA PRO A 550 -6.84 -12.05 -2.20
C PRO A 550 -5.75 -12.38 -3.24
N GLU A 551 -5.85 -11.82 -4.43
CA GLU A 551 -4.92 -12.03 -5.54
C GLU A 551 -3.80 -10.98 -5.61
N LYS A 552 -3.63 -10.16 -4.57
CA LYS A 552 -2.69 -9.05 -4.57
C LYS A 552 -1.95 -8.93 -3.25
N ASP A 553 -0.65 -9.09 -3.27
CA ASP A 553 0.20 -8.94 -2.08
C ASP A 553 0.62 -7.49 -1.84
N TYR A 554 0.82 -6.71 -2.91
CA TYR A 554 1.21 -5.29 -2.85
C TYR A 554 0.92 -4.59 -4.18
N VAL A 555 1.07 -3.26 -4.17
CA VAL A 555 0.96 -2.42 -5.36
C VAL A 555 2.31 -1.87 -5.75
N THR A 556 2.70 -2.02 -7.01
CA THR A 556 3.90 -1.37 -7.55
C THR A 556 3.55 0.01 -8.11
N ILE A 557 4.26 1.04 -7.63
CA ILE A 557 4.10 2.42 -8.10
C ILE A 557 5.39 2.83 -8.80
N ILE A 558 5.29 3.16 -10.08
CA ILE A 558 6.40 3.65 -10.91
C ILE A 558 6.11 5.09 -11.26
N ASP A 559 6.87 6.00 -10.68
CA ASP A 559 6.71 7.45 -10.88
C ASP A 559 7.85 7.98 -11.73
N PHE A 560 7.54 8.43 -12.96
CA PHE A 560 8.48 9.05 -13.87
C PHE A 560 8.71 10.50 -13.45
N ILE A 561 9.70 10.69 -12.60
CA ILE A 561 10.03 11.96 -11.98
C ILE A 561 10.72 12.86 -13.01
N GLY A 562 10.02 13.84 -13.53
CA GLY A 562 10.62 15.01 -14.18
C GLY A 562 11.45 15.79 -13.15
N ASN A 563 12.15 16.85 -13.55
CA ASN A 563 13.07 17.65 -12.70
C ASN A 563 12.50 18.11 -11.35
N TYR A 564 12.31 17.20 -10.39
CA TYR A 564 11.94 17.53 -9.00
C TYR A 564 13.15 18.06 -8.23
N LYS A 565 13.43 19.35 -8.36
CA LYS A 565 14.38 20.02 -7.45
C LYS A 565 13.85 20.20 -6.02
N LYS A 566 12.62 19.79 -5.69
CA LYS A 566 11.96 20.14 -4.41
C LYS A 566 11.43 18.99 -3.56
N TYR A 567 11.31 17.76 -4.05
CA TYR A 567 10.75 16.66 -3.27
C TYR A 567 11.61 15.42 -3.38
N LEU A 568 12.60 15.32 -2.52
CA LEU A 568 13.28 14.06 -2.24
C LEU A 568 12.31 13.19 -1.43
N LEU A 569 11.72 12.20 -2.07
CA LEU A 569 11.20 11.05 -1.37
C LEU A 569 12.41 10.30 -0.83
N ASN A 570 12.68 10.41 0.45
CA ASN A 570 13.66 9.57 1.11
C ASN A 570 13.16 8.13 1.05
N SER A 571 14.08 7.18 0.84
CA SER A 571 13.87 5.73 0.91
C SER A 571 13.16 5.24 2.19
N ASN A 572 12.88 6.12 3.12
CA ASN A 572 12.29 5.88 4.44
C ASN A 572 10.81 6.26 4.54
N GLY A 573 10.12 6.44 3.43
CA GLY A 573 8.69 6.77 3.41
C GLY A 573 8.41 8.22 3.02
N ILE A 574 7.18 8.49 2.66
CA ILE A 574 6.70 9.81 2.24
C ILE A 574 6.81 10.75 3.43
N VAL A 575 7.82 11.62 3.44
CA VAL A 575 7.91 12.71 4.41
C VAL A 575 7.20 13.92 3.81
N TRP A 576 6.03 14.19 4.32
CA TRP A 576 5.29 15.43 4.04
C TRP A 576 5.89 16.57 4.86
N ARG A 577 6.33 17.63 4.22
CA ARG A 577 6.51 18.95 4.84
C ARG A 577 5.42 19.88 4.39
#